data_8e6a9910742ba88e2da006cf37fd5dba
#
_entry.id   8e6a9910742ba88e2da006cf37fd5dba
#
_cell.length_a   1.000
_cell.length_b   1.000
_cell.length_c   1.000
_cell.angle_alpha   90.00
_cell.angle_beta   90.00
_cell.angle_gamma   90.00
#
_symmetry.space_group_name_H-M   'P 1'
#
loop_
_entity.id
_entity.type
_entity.pdbx_description
1 polymer ?
#
loop_
_entity_poly.entity_id
_entity_poly.type
_entity_poly.pdbx_seq_one_letter_code
_entity_poly.pdbx_strand_id
1 'polypeptide(L)'
;GVAQRLIKGCAHVGVVLVVKDSQLVREVLVPVYEALGLEWDPASSGAVEDEVPGVELEDVEASILRRLALEYEVEPVALAPTTLAAAEATAERFRSPPP
;
A
#
# COMPACT_ATOMS: atom_id res chain seq x y z
N GLY A 1 5.68 -3.60 -2.79
CA GLY A 1 6.44 -4.27 -1.73
C GLY A 1 5.55 -4.99 -0.75
N VAL A 2 6.10 -6.04 -0.15
CA VAL A 2 5.41 -6.84 0.88
C VAL A 2 6.26 -6.81 2.14
N ALA A 3 5.62 -6.56 3.28
CA ALA A 3 6.25 -6.61 4.60
C ALA A 3 5.44 -7.50 5.54
N GLN A 4 6.12 -8.25 6.38
CA GLN A 4 5.49 -9.12 7.36
C GLN A 4 6.09 -8.87 8.75
N ARG A 5 5.24 -8.88 9.77
CA ARG A 5 5.63 -8.79 11.16
C ARG A 5 4.83 -9.76 12.02
N LEU A 6 5.52 -10.53 12.83
CA LEU A 6 4.90 -11.43 13.82
C LEU A 6 4.92 -10.76 15.19
N ILE A 7 3.75 -10.63 15.81
CA ILE A 7 3.59 -10.02 17.12
C ILE A 7 2.58 -10.83 17.94
N LYS A 8 2.99 -11.30 19.10
CA LYS A 8 2.10 -11.96 20.09
C LYS A 8 1.19 -13.04 19.47
N GLY A 9 1.74 -13.91 18.64
CA GLY A 9 0.98 -14.98 17.98
C GLY A 9 0.13 -14.54 16.78
N CYS A 10 0.20 -13.25 16.38
CA CYS A 10 -0.46 -12.72 15.20
C CYS A 10 0.56 -12.42 14.10
N ALA A 11 0.14 -12.56 12.85
CA ALA A 11 0.90 -12.11 11.70
C ALA A 11 0.25 -10.86 11.09
N HIS A 12 1.03 -9.79 10.95
CA HIS A 12 0.63 -8.62 10.18
C HIS A 12 1.35 -8.67 8.83
N VAL A 13 0.59 -8.60 7.75
CA VAL A 13 1.14 -8.53 6.39
C VAL A 13 0.69 -7.23 5.75
N GLY A 14 1.64 -6.39 5.38
CA GLY A 14 1.43 -5.13 4.66
C GLY A 14 1.84 -5.28 3.20
N VAL A 15 0.99 -4.83 2.30
CA VAL A 15 1.24 -4.82 0.85
C VAL A 15 0.92 -3.45 0.30
N VAL A 16 1.77 -2.95 -0.59
CA VAL A 16 1.48 -1.78 -1.41
C VAL A 16 1.31 -2.23 -2.85
N LEU A 17 0.15 -1.95 -3.42
CA LEU A 17 -0.18 -2.24 -4.80
C LEU A 17 -0.62 -0.95 -5.50
N VAL A 18 0.05 -0.60 -6.58
CA VAL A 18 -0.35 0.54 -7.43
C VAL A 18 -1.46 0.08 -8.35
N VAL A 19 -2.63 0.67 -8.22
CA VAL A 19 -3.80 0.31 -9.03
C VAL A 19 -3.91 1.19 -10.26
N LYS A 20 -3.69 2.49 -10.11
CA LYS A 20 -3.82 3.49 -11.19
C LYS A 20 -2.62 4.43 -11.22
N ASP A 21 -2.53 5.21 -12.29
CA ASP A 21 -1.56 6.30 -12.46
C ASP A 21 -0.09 5.86 -12.38
N SER A 22 0.28 4.79 -13.08
CA SER A 22 1.65 4.31 -13.13
C SER A 22 2.65 5.39 -13.61
N GLN A 23 2.22 6.30 -14.48
CA GLN A 23 3.04 7.41 -14.94
C GLN A 23 3.36 8.38 -13.79
N LEU A 24 2.39 8.72 -12.96
CA LEU A 24 2.62 9.59 -11.79
C LEU A 24 3.64 8.98 -10.83
N VAL A 25 3.59 7.65 -10.62
CA VAL A 25 4.57 6.94 -9.80
C VAL A 25 5.97 7.11 -10.37
N ARG A 26 6.13 6.95 -11.69
CA ARG A 26 7.42 7.14 -12.37
C ARG A 26 7.92 8.58 -12.26
N GLU A 27 7.06 9.56 -12.48
CA GLU A 27 7.40 11.00 -12.36
C GLU A 27 7.89 11.38 -10.96
N VAL A 28 7.35 10.76 -9.93
CA VAL A 28 7.78 10.97 -8.55
C VAL A 28 9.07 10.22 -8.22
N LEU A 29 9.19 8.96 -8.66
CA LEU A 29 10.32 8.11 -8.27
C LEU A 29 11.61 8.40 -9.04
N VAL A 30 11.55 8.80 -10.30
CA VAL A 30 12.75 9.11 -11.10
C VAL A 30 13.65 10.12 -10.39
N PRO A 31 13.19 11.32 -10.01
CA PRO A 31 14.07 12.28 -9.32
C PRO A 31 14.52 11.80 -7.94
N VAL A 32 13.73 10.96 -7.27
CA VAL A 32 14.12 10.39 -5.96
C VAL A 32 15.32 9.45 -6.13
N TYR A 33 15.27 8.52 -7.07
CA TYR A 33 16.37 7.60 -7.32
C TYR A 33 17.62 8.31 -7.87
N GLU A 34 17.44 9.32 -8.70
CA GLU A 34 18.54 10.18 -9.16
C GLU A 34 19.24 10.89 -7.98
N ALA A 35 18.46 11.50 -7.07
CA ALA A 35 18.99 12.16 -5.89
C ALA A 35 19.71 11.21 -4.93
N LEU A 36 19.27 9.95 -4.87
CA LEU A 36 19.94 8.90 -4.08
C LEU A 36 21.17 8.31 -4.77
N GLY A 37 21.43 8.64 -6.03
CA GLY A 37 22.50 8.05 -6.82
C GLY A 37 22.32 6.55 -7.09
N LEU A 38 21.07 6.10 -7.14
CA LEU A 38 20.70 4.71 -7.38
C LEU A 38 20.18 4.53 -8.80
N GLU A 39 20.63 3.48 -9.46
CA GLU A 39 20.06 3.07 -10.73
C GLU A 39 18.67 2.47 -10.53
N TRP A 40 17.70 2.95 -11.29
CA TRP A 40 16.35 2.42 -11.30
C TRP A 40 15.74 2.53 -12.68
N ASP A 41 15.15 1.44 -13.16
CA ASP A 41 14.46 1.43 -14.43
C ASP A 41 12.98 1.79 -14.24
N PRO A 42 12.51 2.96 -14.71
CA PRO A 42 11.11 3.36 -14.62
C PRO A 42 10.12 2.37 -15.26
N ALA A 43 10.56 1.62 -16.27
CA ALA A 43 9.74 0.61 -16.93
C ALA A 43 9.44 -0.61 -16.04
N SER A 44 10.19 -0.77 -14.95
CA SER A 44 9.95 -1.85 -13.97
C SER A 44 8.75 -1.58 -13.06
N SER A 45 8.22 -0.36 -13.04
CA SER A 45 7.01 0.00 -12.28
C SER A 45 5.79 0.07 -13.19
N GLY A 46 4.67 -0.39 -12.67
CA GLY A 46 3.39 -0.39 -13.37
C GLY A 46 2.22 -0.26 -12.41
N ALA A 47 1.02 -0.20 -12.96
CA ALA A 47 -0.23 -0.24 -12.21
C ALA A 47 -1.11 -1.37 -12.74
N VAL A 48 -2.07 -1.80 -11.94
CA VAL A 48 -3.02 -2.85 -12.37
C VAL A 48 -3.81 -2.41 -13.61
N GLU A 49 -4.14 -1.12 -13.72
CA GLU A 49 -4.86 -0.59 -14.88
C GLU A 49 -4.10 -0.72 -16.21
N ASP A 50 -2.77 -0.83 -16.16
CA ASP A 50 -1.96 -1.01 -17.37
C ASP A 50 -2.29 -2.35 -18.06
N GLU A 51 -2.69 -3.36 -17.27
CA GLU A 51 -3.08 -4.69 -17.75
C GLU A 51 -4.61 -4.88 -17.80
N VAL A 52 -5.35 -4.20 -16.92
CA VAL A 52 -6.80 -4.26 -16.80
C VAL A 52 -7.40 -2.87 -16.91
N PRO A 53 -7.57 -2.33 -18.12
CA PRO A 53 -8.14 -0.99 -18.32
C PRO A 53 -9.51 -0.84 -17.66
N GLY A 54 -9.74 0.26 -16.95
CA GLY A 54 -11.01 0.55 -16.28
C GLY A 54 -11.18 -0.11 -14.91
N VAL A 55 -10.15 -0.79 -14.39
CA VAL A 55 -10.19 -1.35 -13.04
C VAL A 55 -10.30 -0.24 -12.00
N GLU A 56 -11.14 -0.46 -10.99
CA GLU A 56 -11.27 0.44 -9.84
C GLU A 56 -10.59 -0.16 -8.59
N LEU A 57 -10.33 0.69 -7.60
CA LEU A 57 -9.70 0.24 -6.33
C LEU A 57 -10.52 -0.84 -5.66
N GLU A 58 -11.85 -0.69 -5.66
CA GLU A 58 -12.79 -1.63 -5.08
C GLU A 58 -12.77 -3.00 -5.76
N ASP A 59 -12.51 -3.04 -7.07
CA ASP A 59 -12.37 -4.31 -7.81
C ASP A 59 -11.15 -5.10 -7.35
N VAL A 60 -10.04 -4.40 -7.15
CA VAL A 60 -8.80 -5.01 -6.66
C VAL A 60 -8.97 -5.49 -5.23
N GLU A 61 -9.53 -4.65 -4.35
CA GLU A 61 -9.80 -5.00 -2.95
C GLU A 61 -10.71 -6.24 -2.86
N ALA A 62 -11.82 -6.24 -3.58
CA ALA A 62 -12.74 -7.37 -3.61
C ALA A 62 -12.08 -8.65 -4.13
N SER A 63 -11.18 -8.54 -5.10
CA SER A 63 -10.44 -9.68 -5.65
C SER A 63 -9.47 -10.27 -4.64
N ILE A 64 -8.76 -9.42 -3.91
CA ILE A 64 -7.85 -9.85 -2.84
C ILE A 64 -8.63 -10.56 -1.73
N LEU A 65 -9.73 -9.97 -1.27
CA LEU A 65 -10.56 -10.55 -0.21
C LEU A 65 -11.15 -11.90 -0.63
N ARG A 66 -11.64 -12.02 -1.85
CA ARG A 66 -12.13 -13.31 -2.39
C ARG A 66 -11.03 -14.38 -2.42
N ARG A 67 -9.82 -14.00 -2.80
CA ARG A 67 -8.70 -14.94 -2.86
C ARG A 67 -8.29 -15.39 -1.47
N LEU A 68 -8.20 -14.48 -0.52
CA LEU A 68 -7.88 -14.80 0.88
C LEU A 68 -8.94 -15.70 1.52
N ALA A 69 -10.22 -15.48 1.21
CA ALA A 69 -11.32 -16.28 1.74
C ALA A 69 -11.31 -17.75 1.28
N LEU A 70 -10.53 -18.11 0.26
CA LEU A 70 -10.33 -19.50 -0.13
C LEU A 70 -9.44 -20.29 0.84
N GLU A 71 -8.58 -19.59 1.58
CA GLU A 71 -7.56 -20.20 2.43
C GLU A 71 -7.73 -19.81 3.92
N TYR A 72 -8.40 -18.69 4.19
CA TYR A 72 -8.54 -18.12 5.52
C TYR A 72 -10.00 -17.75 5.80
N GLU A 73 -10.35 -17.74 7.07
CA GLU A 73 -11.58 -17.11 7.52
C GLU A 73 -11.36 -15.59 7.58
N VAL A 74 -12.04 -14.86 6.69
CA VAL A 74 -11.90 -13.41 6.56
C VAL A 74 -13.09 -12.72 7.18
N GLU A 75 -12.85 -11.87 8.17
CA GLU A 75 -13.85 -11.10 8.87
C GLU A 75 -13.54 -9.59 8.76
N PRO A 76 -14.44 -8.76 8.24
CA PRO A 76 -14.29 -7.31 8.26
C PRO A 76 -14.49 -6.79 9.69
N VAL A 77 -13.52 -6.05 10.19
CA VAL A 77 -13.55 -5.50 11.55
C VAL A 77 -13.28 -3.99 11.51
N ALA A 78 -14.11 -3.22 12.21
CA ALA A 78 -13.85 -1.80 12.40
C ALA A 78 -12.71 -1.59 13.40
N LEU A 79 -11.91 -0.56 13.18
CA LEU A 79 -10.89 -0.17 14.14
C LEU A 79 -11.54 0.30 15.47
N ALA A 80 -10.99 -0.15 16.58
CA ALA A 80 -11.47 0.27 17.88
C ALA A 80 -11.29 1.79 18.08
N PRO A 81 -12.22 2.49 18.75
CA PRO A 81 -12.11 3.93 19.03
C PRO A 81 -10.80 4.31 19.73
N THR A 82 -10.29 3.45 20.61
CA THR A 82 -9.00 3.64 21.29
C THR A 82 -7.82 3.59 20.33
N THR A 83 -7.87 2.77 19.29
CA THR A 83 -6.85 2.70 18.24
C THR A 83 -6.85 3.98 17.40
N LEU A 84 -8.03 4.47 17.02
CA LEU A 84 -8.17 5.73 16.27
C LEU A 84 -7.68 6.92 17.09
N ALA A 85 -8.04 7.01 18.36
CA ALA A 85 -7.57 8.06 19.26
C ALA A 85 -6.04 8.04 19.43
N ALA A 86 -5.43 6.86 19.54
CA ALA A 86 -3.97 6.71 19.62
C ALA A 86 -3.29 7.15 18.32
N ALA A 87 -3.87 6.84 17.16
CA ALA A 87 -3.36 7.30 15.87
C ALA A 87 -3.40 8.83 15.74
N GLU A 88 -4.50 9.46 16.11
CA GLU A 88 -4.65 10.93 16.13
C GLU A 88 -3.65 11.58 17.07
N ALA A 89 -3.48 11.07 18.28
CA ALA A 89 -2.54 11.61 19.26
C ALA A 89 -1.07 11.53 18.82
N THR A 90 -0.74 10.60 17.93
CA THR A 90 0.64 10.39 17.43
C THR A 90 0.86 10.94 16.03
N ALA A 91 -0.18 11.41 15.35
CA ALA A 91 -0.11 11.82 13.94
C ALA A 91 0.98 12.85 13.65
N GLU A 92 1.16 13.85 14.52
CA GLU A 92 2.18 14.89 14.35
C GLU A 92 3.62 14.35 14.31
N ARG A 93 3.88 13.22 14.98
CA ARG A 93 5.22 12.60 14.99
C ARG A 93 5.61 12.01 13.63
N PHE A 94 4.62 11.77 12.77
CA PHE A 94 4.80 11.13 11.46
C PHE A 94 4.58 12.09 10.29
N ARG A 95 4.33 13.36 10.58
CA ARG A 95 4.26 14.40 9.55
C ARG A 95 5.68 14.81 9.15
N SER A 96 5.93 14.79 7.84
CA SER A 96 7.15 15.39 7.33
C SER A 96 7.12 16.90 7.57
N PRO A 97 8.24 17.53 7.96
CA PRO A 97 8.30 18.98 8.00
C PRO A 97 8.00 19.54 6.60
N PRO A 98 7.39 20.73 6.49
CA PRO A 98 7.19 21.35 5.20
C PRO A 98 8.54 21.59 4.50
N PRO A 99 8.57 21.46 3.18
CA PRO A 99 9.78 21.68 2.40
C PRO A 99 10.28 23.13 2.53
#